data_965d3a07fa09226b723a61c676f8e8cf
#
_entry.id   965d3a07fa09226b723a61c676f8e8cf
#
_cell.length_a   1.000
_cell.length_b   1.000
_cell.length_c   1.000
_cell.angle_alpha   90.00
_cell.angle_beta   90.00
_cell.angle_gamma   90.00
#
_symmetry.space_group_name_H-M   'P 1'
#
loop_
_entity.id
_entity.type
_entity.pdbx_description
1 polymer ?
#
loop_
_entity_poly.entity_id
_entity_poly.type
_entity_poly.pdbx_seq_one_letter_code
_entity_poly.pdbx_strand_id
1 'polypeptide(L)'
;MMVISVGFYGMSTFEGPMMSIRAVNSLSHYTDWTIGHVHSGALGWNGMITFGALYFLVPKLWNRERLYSLSMVSWHFWLATIGIVLYAASMWVTGIMEGLMWREVDANGFLVNSFADTVGAKFPMYVVRATGGLLYVAGALIMCYNLWMTVKRSPAVEASAATAHATPAE
;
A
#
# COMPACT_ATOMS: atom_id res chain seq x y z
N MET A 1 3.70 4.73 -10.12
CA MET A 1 2.49 4.38 -9.36
C MET A 1 1.46 3.63 -10.20
N MET A 2 1.01 4.14 -11.35
CA MET A 2 -0.01 3.47 -12.18
C MET A 2 0.38 2.04 -12.61
N VAL A 3 1.63 1.80 -13.01
CA VAL A 3 2.09 0.45 -13.42
C VAL A 3 2.01 -0.55 -12.25
N ILE A 4 2.46 -0.14 -11.06
CA ILE A 4 2.40 -1.04 -9.89
C ILE A 4 0.96 -1.26 -9.42
N SER A 5 0.07 -0.26 -9.57
CA SER A 5 -1.35 -0.44 -9.26
C SER A 5 -2.01 -1.50 -10.15
N VAL A 6 -1.62 -1.59 -11.43
CA VAL A 6 -2.09 -2.65 -12.34
C VAL A 6 -1.62 -4.03 -11.87
N GLY A 7 -0.39 -4.13 -11.34
CA GLY A 7 0.10 -5.37 -10.72
C GLY A 7 -0.74 -5.79 -9.52
N PHE A 8 -1.02 -4.87 -8.60
CA PHE A 8 -1.91 -5.13 -7.46
C PHE A 8 -3.35 -5.43 -7.87
N TYR A 9 -3.86 -4.77 -8.92
CA TYR A 9 -5.16 -5.08 -9.50
C TYR A 9 -5.22 -6.54 -9.98
N GLY A 10 -4.26 -6.95 -10.81
CA GLY A 10 -4.20 -8.32 -11.32
C GLY A 10 -4.10 -9.35 -10.21
N MET A 11 -3.24 -9.11 -9.21
CA MET A 11 -3.06 -9.97 -8.06
C MET A 11 -4.36 -10.09 -7.23
N SER A 12 -4.96 -8.98 -6.85
CA SER A 12 -6.19 -8.95 -6.07
C SER A 12 -7.37 -9.58 -6.84
N THR A 13 -7.47 -9.31 -8.15
CA THR A 13 -8.52 -9.89 -9.01
C THR A 13 -8.36 -11.41 -9.17
N PHE A 14 -7.13 -11.92 -9.20
CA PHE A 14 -6.87 -13.37 -9.23
C PHE A 14 -7.15 -14.01 -7.86
N GLU A 15 -6.75 -13.36 -6.79
CA GLU A 15 -6.88 -13.88 -5.42
C GLU A 15 -8.35 -14.04 -5.01
N GLY A 16 -9.25 -13.12 -5.41
CA GLY A 16 -10.67 -13.20 -5.10
C GLY A 16 -11.32 -14.51 -5.54
N PRO A 17 -11.31 -14.85 -6.84
CA PRO A 17 -11.81 -16.13 -7.33
C PRO A 17 -11.10 -17.35 -6.72
N MET A 18 -9.77 -17.28 -6.50
CA MET A 18 -9.03 -18.33 -5.84
C MET A 18 -9.56 -18.59 -4.42
N MET A 19 -9.82 -17.55 -3.65
CA MET A 19 -10.38 -17.64 -2.30
C MET A 19 -11.84 -18.14 -2.29
N SER A 20 -12.56 -18.12 -3.40
CA SER A 20 -13.90 -18.70 -3.53
C SER A 20 -13.88 -20.21 -3.72
N ILE A 21 -12.75 -20.79 -4.08
CA ILE A 21 -12.58 -22.25 -4.17
C ILE A 21 -12.75 -22.84 -2.76
N ARG A 22 -13.64 -23.85 -2.61
CA ARG A 22 -14.04 -24.40 -1.31
C ARG A 22 -12.84 -24.77 -0.42
N ALA A 23 -11.81 -25.40 -0.97
CA ALA A 23 -10.62 -25.82 -0.20
C ALA A 23 -9.82 -24.61 0.29
N VAL A 24 -9.68 -23.56 -0.52
CA VAL A 24 -8.97 -22.32 -0.16
C VAL A 24 -9.82 -21.50 0.81
N ASN A 25 -11.13 -21.39 0.55
CA ASN A 25 -12.05 -20.64 1.40
C ASN A 25 -12.08 -21.19 2.83
N SER A 26 -12.07 -22.51 2.98
CA SER A 26 -12.04 -23.14 4.31
C SER A 26 -10.78 -22.79 5.13
N LEU A 27 -9.71 -22.33 4.47
CA LEU A 27 -8.47 -21.88 5.13
C LEU A 27 -8.45 -20.36 5.33
N SER A 28 -8.94 -19.61 4.35
CA SER A 28 -8.82 -18.14 4.33
C SER A 28 -9.97 -17.41 5.01
N HIS A 29 -11.15 -18.04 5.13
CA HIS A 29 -12.36 -17.39 5.61
C HIS A 29 -12.23 -16.93 7.07
N TYR A 30 -12.54 -15.69 7.34
CA TYR A 30 -12.39 -14.99 8.62
C TYR A 30 -10.95 -14.84 9.14
N THR A 31 -9.93 -15.23 8.38
CA THR A 31 -8.54 -15.04 8.75
C THR A 31 -7.97 -13.71 8.25
N ASP A 32 -6.78 -13.35 8.70
CA ASP A 32 -6.03 -12.19 8.21
C ASP A 32 -5.74 -12.26 6.69
N TRP A 33 -5.84 -13.42 6.05
CA TRP A 33 -5.71 -13.54 4.60
C TRP A 33 -6.76 -12.72 3.86
N THR A 34 -8.03 -12.81 4.27
CA THR A 34 -9.10 -12.00 3.69
C THR A 34 -8.81 -10.50 3.83
N ILE A 35 -8.26 -10.08 4.95
CA ILE A 35 -7.87 -8.69 5.20
C ILE A 35 -6.68 -8.29 4.31
N GLY A 36 -5.70 -9.17 4.11
CA GLY A 36 -4.58 -8.98 3.18
C GLY A 36 -5.05 -8.76 1.75
N HIS A 37 -5.98 -9.60 1.29
CA HIS A 37 -6.63 -9.47 -0.01
C HIS A 37 -7.29 -8.10 -0.19
N VAL A 38 -8.13 -7.69 0.75
CA VAL A 38 -8.83 -6.40 0.68
C VAL A 38 -7.85 -5.24 0.65
N HIS A 39 -6.79 -5.27 1.46
CA HIS A 39 -5.81 -4.18 1.52
C HIS A 39 -4.88 -4.14 0.31
N SER A 40 -4.56 -5.27 -0.31
CA SER A 40 -3.84 -5.30 -1.58
C SER A 40 -4.65 -4.62 -2.69
N GLY A 41 -5.96 -4.80 -2.71
CA GLY A 41 -6.88 -4.10 -3.62
C GLY A 41 -7.07 -2.63 -3.24
N ALA A 42 -7.39 -2.33 -1.99
CA ALA A 42 -7.72 -0.97 -1.55
C ALA A 42 -6.50 -0.03 -1.57
N LEU A 43 -5.36 -0.46 -1.03
CA LEU A 43 -4.17 0.38 -0.92
C LEU A 43 -3.21 0.18 -2.10
N GLY A 44 -3.00 -1.07 -2.53
CA GLY A 44 -2.12 -1.39 -3.63
C GLY A 44 -2.70 -0.99 -4.99
N TRP A 45 -3.93 -1.36 -5.28
CA TRP A 45 -4.58 -0.98 -6.54
C TRP A 45 -5.19 0.43 -6.47
N ASN A 46 -6.29 0.61 -5.73
CA ASN A 46 -7.03 1.88 -5.71
C ASN A 46 -6.19 3.04 -5.16
N GLY A 47 -5.42 2.81 -4.10
CA GLY A 47 -4.55 3.83 -3.51
C GLY A 47 -3.48 4.31 -4.49
N MET A 48 -2.74 3.38 -5.10
CA MET A 48 -1.63 3.74 -6.00
C MET A 48 -2.10 4.39 -7.31
N ILE A 49 -3.25 3.98 -7.88
CA ILE A 49 -3.78 4.63 -9.07
C ILE A 49 -4.28 6.04 -8.74
N THR A 50 -4.93 6.20 -7.59
CA THR A 50 -5.41 7.51 -7.10
C THR A 50 -4.24 8.46 -6.86
N PHE A 51 -3.15 8.02 -6.23
CA PHE A 51 -1.95 8.82 -6.04
C PHE A 51 -1.31 9.23 -7.37
N GLY A 52 -1.24 8.29 -8.32
CA GLY A 52 -0.76 8.60 -9.67
C GLY A 52 -1.63 9.63 -10.39
N ALA A 53 -2.95 9.51 -10.27
CA ALA A 53 -3.91 10.45 -10.83
C ALA A 53 -3.79 11.84 -10.19
N LEU A 54 -3.62 11.94 -8.87
CA LEU A 54 -3.42 13.21 -8.17
C LEU A 54 -2.15 13.93 -8.63
N TYR A 55 -1.03 13.22 -8.77
CA TYR A 55 0.21 13.81 -9.29
C TYR A 55 0.10 14.31 -10.73
N PHE A 56 -0.80 13.72 -11.52
CA PHE A 56 -1.05 14.14 -12.88
C PHE A 56 -2.06 15.31 -12.96
N LEU A 57 -3.13 15.26 -12.18
CA LEU A 57 -4.24 16.20 -12.28
C LEU A 57 -3.99 17.50 -11.52
N VAL A 58 -3.42 17.45 -10.32
CA VAL A 58 -3.26 18.63 -9.46
C VAL A 58 -2.44 19.73 -10.15
N PRO A 59 -1.27 19.47 -10.75
CA PRO A 59 -0.56 20.54 -11.47
C PRO A 59 -1.41 21.17 -12.58
N LYS A 60 -2.14 20.36 -13.35
CA LYS A 60 -2.97 20.84 -14.46
C LYS A 60 -4.14 21.71 -13.99
N LEU A 61 -4.83 21.30 -12.92
CA LEU A 61 -5.97 22.03 -12.37
C LEU A 61 -5.58 23.41 -11.84
N TRP A 62 -4.36 23.56 -11.35
CA TRP A 62 -3.84 24.84 -10.84
C TRP A 62 -2.90 25.55 -11.81
N ASN A 63 -2.90 25.16 -13.10
CA ASN A 63 -2.04 25.74 -14.14
C ASN A 63 -0.57 25.78 -13.73
N ARG A 64 -0.06 24.64 -13.22
CA ARG A 64 1.35 24.46 -12.87
C ARG A 64 2.03 23.62 -13.94
N GLU A 65 3.21 24.03 -14.40
CA GLU A 65 3.97 23.29 -15.41
C GLU A 65 4.56 22.00 -14.84
N ARG A 66 4.89 21.98 -13.55
CA ARG A 66 5.55 20.85 -12.89
C ARG A 66 5.20 20.74 -11.40
N LEU A 67 5.41 19.55 -10.85
CA LEU A 67 5.32 19.31 -9.41
C LEU A 67 6.43 20.08 -8.66
N TYR A 68 6.19 20.37 -7.38
CA TYR A 68 7.17 21.02 -6.51
C TYR A 68 8.48 20.23 -6.45
N SER A 69 8.42 18.90 -6.27
CA SER A 69 9.61 18.05 -6.17
C SER A 69 9.37 16.66 -6.74
N LEU A 70 10.13 16.25 -7.75
CA LEU A 70 10.10 14.89 -8.29
C LEU A 70 10.77 13.87 -7.35
N SER A 71 11.76 14.32 -6.55
CA SER A 71 12.38 13.47 -5.53
C SER A 71 11.37 13.04 -4.47
N MET A 72 10.47 13.93 -4.05
CA MET A 72 9.38 13.58 -3.11
C MET A 72 8.38 12.60 -3.72
N VAL A 73 8.13 12.66 -5.03
CA VAL A 73 7.31 11.65 -5.72
C VAL A 73 7.99 10.27 -5.66
N SER A 74 9.30 10.24 -5.86
CA SER A 74 10.08 9.00 -5.78
C SER A 74 10.08 8.42 -4.35
N TRP A 75 10.29 9.25 -3.35
CA TRP A 75 10.21 8.82 -1.94
C TRP A 75 8.83 8.29 -1.58
N HIS A 76 7.77 9.00 -1.93
CA HIS A 76 6.40 8.50 -1.73
C HIS A 76 6.19 7.15 -2.42
N PHE A 77 6.62 7.03 -3.68
CA PHE A 77 6.47 5.78 -4.44
C PHE A 77 7.09 4.59 -3.71
N TRP A 78 8.35 4.72 -3.27
CA TRP A 78 9.04 3.62 -2.61
C TRP A 78 8.51 3.32 -1.21
N LEU A 79 8.23 4.34 -0.41
CA LEU A 79 7.65 4.17 0.92
C LEU A 79 6.28 3.51 0.84
N ALA A 80 5.41 3.96 -0.05
CA ALA A 80 4.08 3.38 -0.22
C ALA A 80 4.16 1.95 -0.78
N THR A 81 5.05 1.68 -1.75
CA THR A 81 5.21 0.35 -2.35
C THR A 81 5.74 -0.66 -1.34
N ILE A 82 6.85 -0.33 -0.65
CA ILE A 82 7.41 -1.21 0.39
C ILE A 82 6.40 -1.37 1.53
N GLY A 83 5.75 -0.27 1.92
CA GLY A 83 4.75 -0.25 2.98
C GLY A 83 3.60 -1.22 2.70
N ILE A 84 2.99 -1.17 1.52
CA ILE A 84 1.86 -2.06 1.19
C ILE A 84 2.30 -3.52 1.00
N VAL A 85 3.50 -3.75 0.47
CA VAL A 85 4.05 -5.12 0.33
C VAL A 85 4.25 -5.75 1.70
N LEU A 86 4.89 -5.06 2.65
CA LEU A 86 5.06 -5.55 4.01
C LEU A 86 3.71 -5.76 4.71
N TYR A 87 2.79 -4.82 4.53
CA TYR A 87 1.46 -4.87 5.13
C TYR A 87 0.66 -6.08 4.64
N ALA A 88 0.54 -6.28 3.33
CA ALA A 88 -0.21 -7.39 2.76
C ALA A 88 0.47 -8.74 3.02
N ALA A 89 1.79 -8.83 2.82
CA ALA A 89 2.54 -10.08 3.03
C ALA A 89 2.43 -10.57 4.47
N SER A 90 2.52 -9.69 5.47
CA SER A 90 2.34 -10.07 6.87
C SER A 90 0.95 -10.68 7.13
N MET A 91 -0.09 -10.15 6.51
CA MET A 91 -1.45 -10.66 6.66
C MET A 91 -1.68 -11.98 5.91
N TRP A 92 -1.03 -12.20 4.76
CA TRP A 92 -1.08 -13.49 4.09
C TRP A 92 -0.41 -14.57 4.93
N VAL A 93 0.77 -14.29 5.49
CA VAL A 93 1.48 -15.22 6.37
C VAL A 93 0.64 -15.54 7.61
N THR A 94 0.13 -14.52 8.29
CA THR A 94 -0.71 -14.72 9.49
C THR A 94 -2.03 -15.40 9.17
N GLY A 95 -2.66 -15.07 8.04
CA GLY A 95 -3.94 -15.66 7.65
C GLY A 95 -3.83 -17.16 7.34
N ILE A 96 -2.75 -17.59 6.65
CA ILE A 96 -2.48 -19.01 6.41
C ILE A 96 -2.22 -19.73 7.75
N MET A 97 -1.36 -19.17 8.59
CA MET A 97 -1.04 -19.73 9.90
C MET A 97 -2.30 -19.86 10.78
N GLU A 98 -3.11 -18.82 10.84
CA GLU A 98 -4.37 -18.76 11.58
C GLU A 98 -5.35 -19.84 11.10
N GLY A 99 -5.56 -19.94 9.79
CA GLY A 99 -6.44 -20.93 9.20
C GLY A 99 -5.97 -22.37 9.44
N LEU A 100 -4.66 -22.63 9.51
CA LEU A 100 -4.10 -23.93 9.86
C LEU A 100 -4.31 -24.23 11.35
N MET A 101 -4.02 -23.30 12.26
CA MET A 101 -4.22 -23.46 13.70
C MET A 101 -5.68 -23.71 14.07
N TRP A 102 -6.63 -23.08 13.39
CA TRP A 102 -8.07 -23.27 13.64
C TRP A 102 -8.64 -24.57 13.11
N ARG A 103 -7.86 -25.32 12.35
CA ARG A 103 -8.25 -26.64 11.81
C ARG A 103 -7.58 -27.79 12.52
N GLU A 104 -6.63 -27.50 13.39
CA GLU A 104 -5.92 -28.51 14.14
C GLU A 104 -6.78 -29.01 15.31
N VAL A 105 -7.13 -30.30 15.27
CA VAL A 105 -7.93 -30.97 16.31
C VAL A 105 -7.17 -32.11 16.89
N ASP A 106 -7.41 -32.40 18.18
CA ASP A 106 -6.88 -33.57 18.89
C ASP A 106 -7.62 -34.85 18.51
N ALA A 107 -7.19 -35.98 19.10
CA ALA A 107 -7.80 -37.28 18.88
C ALA A 107 -9.29 -37.37 19.32
N ASN A 108 -9.74 -36.45 20.16
CA ASN A 108 -11.13 -36.33 20.63
C ASN A 108 -11.97 -35.33 19.81
N GLY A 109 -11.36 -34.68 18.83
CA GLY A 109 -12.03 -33.69 17.98
C GLY A 109 -12.08 -32.26 18.57
N PHE A 110 -11.36 -31.96 19.65
CA PHE A 110 -11.25 -30.64 20.22
C PHE A 110 -10.12 -29.84 19.56
N LEU A 111 -10.29 -28.50 19.47
CA LEU A 111 -9.24 -27.60 18.96
C LEU A 111 -7.98 -27.73 19.83
N VAL A 112 -6.84 -27.90 19.19
CA VAL A 112 -5.52 -27.93 19.83
C VAL A 112 -5.11 -26.55 20.30
N ASN A 113 -5.36 -25.53 19.45
CA ASN A 113 -4.95 -24.16 19.71
C ASN A 113 -6.13 -23.32 20.22
N SER A 114 -5.93 -22.61 21.32
CA SER A 114 -6.87 -21.59 21.79
C SER A 114 -6.79 -20.33 20.93
N PHE A 115 -7.78 -19.46 21.07
CA PHE A 115 -7.74 -18.12 20.45
C PHE A 115 -6.52 -17.31 20.90
N ALA A 116 -6.15 -17.39 22.19
CA ALA A 116 -5.00 -16.68 22.75
C ALA A 116 -3.68 -17.18 22.14
N ASP A 117 -3.53 -18.49 21.91
CA ASP A 117 -2.35 -19.07 21.26
C ASP A 117 -2.20 -18.53 19.83
N THR A 118 -3.31 -18.48 19.10
CA THR A 118 -3.33 -17.92 17.73
C THR A 118 -2.93 -16.46 17.70
N VAL A 119 -3.44 -15.64 18.62
CA VAL A 119 -3.06 -14.22 18.73
C VAL A 119 -1.57 -14.07 19.08
N GLY A 120 -1.07 -14.87 20.03
CA GLY A 120 0.35 -14.88 20.42
C GLY A 120 1.27 -15.22 19.24
N ALA A 121 0.90 -16.22 18.45
CA ALA A 121 1.67 -16.66 17.29
C ALA A 121 1.74 -15.59 16.19
N LYS A 122 0.71 -14.77 16.02
CA LYS A 122 0.66 -13.69 15.03
C LYS A 122 1.44 -12.43 15.42
N PHE A 123 1.78 -12.26 16.69
CA PHE A 123 2.36 -11.01 17.21
C PHE A 123 3.57 -10.48 16.43
N PRO A 124 4.58 -11.29 16.02
CA PRO A 124 5.71 -10.80 15.24
C PRO A 124 5.29 -10.17 13.91
N MET A 125 4.30 -10.74 13.24
CA MET A 125 3.77 -10.24 11.98
C MET A 125 2.93 -8.97 12.15
N TYR A 126 2.32 -8.76 13.31
CA TYR A 126 1.66 -7.48 13.63
C TYR A 126 2.65 -6.31 13.69
N VAL A 127 3.87 -6.55 14.15
CA VAL A 127 4.94 -5.54 14.11
C VAL A 127 5.32 -5.21 12.66
N VAL A 128 5.46 -6.23 11.79
CA VAL A 128 5.73 -6.03 10.36
C VAL A 128 4.58 -5.27 9.70
N ARG A 129 3.33 -5.65 9.98
CA ARG A 129 2.13 -4.97 9.51
C ARG A 129 2.08 -3.50 9.93
N ALA A 130 2.33 -3.21 11.19
CA ALA A 130 2.36 -1.84 11.72
C ALA A 130 3.44 -1.01 11.05
N THR A 131 4.64 -1.56 10.87
CA THR A 131 5.75 -0.91 10.16
C THR A 131 5.37 -0.61 8.71
N GLY A 132 4.78 -1.57 8.00
CA GLY A 132 4.29 -1.38 6.62
C GLY A 132 3.25 -0.27 6.52
N GLY A 133 2.29 -0.24 7.45
CA GLY A 133 1.27 0.81 7.54
C GLY A 133 1.87 2.20 7.80
N LEU A 134 2.83 2.31 8.71
CA LEU A 134 3.54 3.57 8.99
C LEU A 134 4.31 4.09 7.77
N LEU A 135 5.00 3.22 7.03
CA LEU A 135 5.69 3.61 5.79
C LEU A 135 4.70 4.14 4.74
N TYR A 136 3.56 3.47 4.58
CA TYR A 136 2.52 3.89 3.63
C TYR A 136 1.96 5.28 3.99
N VAL A 137 1.64 5.50 5.26
CA VAL A 137 1.16 6.80 5.76
C VAL A 137 2.23 7.88 5.61
N ALA A 138 3.49 7.60 5.95
CA ALA A 138 4.59 8.55 5.78
C ALA A 138 4.75 8.96 4.30
N GLY A 139 4.65 8.00 3.37
CA GLY A 139 4.63 8.29 1.94
C GLY A 139 3.47 9.20 1.55
N ALA A 140 2.26 8.94 2.04
CA ALA A 140 1.07 9.78 1.77
C ALA A 140 1.23 11.20 2.31
N LEU A 141 1.84 11.39 3.47
CA LEU A 141 2.13 12.72 4.04
C LEU A 141 3.12 13.49 3.16
N ILE A 142 4.16 12.82 2.64
CA ILE A 142 5.11 13.41 1.68
C ILE A 142 4.36 13.86 0.40
N MET A 143 3.43 13.05 -0.11
CA MET A 143 2.58 13.42 -1.24
C MET A 143 1.75 14.65 -0.92
N CYS A 144 1.05 14.67 0.19
CA CYS A 144 0.21 15.81 0.59
C CYS A 144 1.01 17.11 0.64
N TYR A 145 2.20 17.07 1.24
CA TYR A 145 3.09 18.23 1.28
C TYR A 145 3.56 18.64 -0.11
N ASN A 146 3.96 17.71 -0.96
CA ASN A 146 4.42 17.99 -2.32
C ASN A 146 3.31 18.63 -3.17
N LEU A 147 2.10 18.10 -3.10
CA LEU A 147 0.94 18.66 -3.82
C LEU A 147 0.54 20.03 -3.27
N TRP A 148 0.52 20.20 -1.96
CA TRP A 148 0.25 21.49 -1.32
C TRP A 148 1.25 22.56 -1.77
N MET A 149 2.55 22.24 -1.76
CA MET A 149 3.61 23.16 -2.23
C MET A 149 3.51 23.42 -3.73
N THR A 150 3.09 22.43 -4.53
CA THR A 150 2.83 22.61 -5.96
C THR A 150 1.74 23.65 -6.20
N VAL A 151 0.63 23.56 -5.47
CA VAL A 151 -0.49 24.52 -5.58
C VAL A 151 -0.10 25.91 -5.10
N LYS A 152 0.65 25.99 -4.01
CA LYS A 152 1.00 27.26 -3.34
C LYS A 152 2.08 28.06 -4.08
N ARG A 153 2.87 27.46 -4.97
CA ARG A 153 3.91 28.15 -5.75
C ARG A 153 3.30 29.28 -6.60
N SER A 154 3.91 30.46 -6.54
CA SER A 154 3.53 31.57 -7.41
C SER A 154 4.06 31.37 -8.84
N PRO A 155 3.31 31.67 -9.90
CA PRO A 155 3.81 31.64 -11.28
C PRO A 155 5.09 32.48 -11.47
N ALA A 156 5.24 33.58 -10.74
CA ALA A 156 6.43 34.43 -10.78
C ALA A 156 7.70 33.74 -10.30
N VAL A 157 7.59 32.81 -9.31
CA VAL A 157 8.71 32.02 -8.81
C VAL A 157 9.12 30.94 -9.83
N GLU A 158 8.18 30.39 -10.58
CA GLU A 158 8.46 29.43 -11.67
C GLU A 158 9.19 30.09 -12.84
N ALA A 159 8.77 31.30 -13.24
CA ALA A 159 9.43 32.09 -14.30
C ALA A 159 10.88 32.44 -13.90
N SER A 160 11.12 32.87 -12.66
CA SER A 160 12.46 33.16 -12.14
C SER A 160 13.38 31.94 -12.08
N ALA A 161 12.85 30.78 -11.72
CA ALA A 161 13.62 29.53 -11.68
C ALA A 161 13.96 29.01 -13.09
N ALA A 162 13.07 29.20 -14.07
CA ALA A 162 13.31 28.84 -15.47
C ALA A 162 14.42 29.72 -16.10
N THR A 163 14.43 31.00 -15.82
CA THR A 163 15.47 31.91 -16.29
C THR A 163 16.84 31.64 -15.65
N ALA A 164 16.89 31.27 -14.37
CA ALA A 164 18.13 30.90 -13.68
C ALA A 164 18.78 29.64 -14.25
N HIS A 165 18.00 28.68 -14.77
CA HIS A 165 18.52 27.48 -15.42
C HIS A 165 18.87 27.67 -16.91
N ALA A 166 18.41 28.74 -17.54
CA ALA A 166 18.67 29.04 -18.93
C ALA A 166 19.93 29.91 -19.17
N THR A 167 20.58 30.41 -18.12
CA THR A 167 21.83 31.14 -18.24
C THR A 167 22.98 30.14 -18.39
N PRO A 168 23.65 30.05 -19.54
CA PRO A 168 24.84 29.22 -19.70
C PRO A 168 25.94 29.74 -18.77
N ALA A 169 26.66 28.85 -18.12
CA ALA A 169 27.92 29.21 -17.48
C ALA A 169 28.90 29.65 -18.57
N GLU A 170 29.26 30.95 -18.56
CA GLU A 170 30.37 31.47 -19.35
C GLU A 170 31.70 30.93 -18.85
#